data_22976d65152384130bc44f2156fc9c7b
#
_entry.id   22976d65152384130bc44f2156fc9c7b
#
_cell.length_a   1.000
_cell.length_b   1.000
_cell.length_c   1.000
_cell.angle_alpha   90.00
_cell.angle_beta   90.00
_cell.angle_gamma   90.00
#
_symmetry.space_group_name_H-M   'P 1'
#
loop_
_entity.id
_entity.type
_entity.pdbx_description
1 polymer ?
#
loop_
_entity_poly.entity_id
_entity_poly.type
_entity_poly.pdbx_seq_one_letter_code
_entity_poly.pdbx_strand_id
1 'polypeptide(L)'
;MDVTVPKEFALDAYKDNVGSMRNSGIEINLSYNTKIGQVDFGIAGNFSYNKNEILDLGGGDPNKYLDATDGYSQRNKVGEAMNSYYIYRADGFFNSQEEADAYTAKYGNPFGKTFKAGDLRYVDTNKDGKLTADDREYCGSSDPKIIYGFNINAGWKGIDLSLMFNGAAGVKRLFDGYEVYGNFSGDAAHPATIWRDAWTPDNHDASMPRFFTIQTRPVAAVRYNRIFGYKIQVICV
;
A
#
# COMPACT_ATOMS: atom_id res chain seq x y z
N MET A 1 4.88 14.54 18.53
CA MET A 1 5.95 13.53 18.61
C MET A 1 6.46 13.46 20.02
N ASP A 2 6.92 12.28 20.44
CA ASP A 2 7.55 12.14 21.76
C ASP A 2 8.99 12.67 21.68
N VAL A 3 9.30 13.64 22.55
CA VAL A 3 10.64 14.22 22.69
C VAL A 3 11.32 13.53 23.88
N THR A 4 12.42 12.84 23.61
CA THR A 4 13.19 12.16 24.66
C THR A 4 13.92 13.20 25.52
N VAL A 5 13.73 13.10 26.82
CA VAL A 5 14.46 13.88 27.83
C VAL A 5 15.69 13.08 28.28
N PRO A 6 16.86 13.70 28.49
CA PRO A 6 17.99 12.98 29.06
C PRO A 6 17.64 12.32 30.39
N LYS A 7 18.13 11.10 30.59
CA LYS A 7 17.78 10.26 31.76
C LYS A 7 18.15 10.89 33.10
N GLU A 8 19.07 11.84 33.09
CA GLU A 8 19.54 12.59 34.27
C GLU A 8 18.43 13.45 34.89
N PHE A 9 17.40 13.81 34.12
CA PHE A 9 16.29 14.62 34.61
C PHE A 9 15.17 13.80 35.23
N ALA A 10 15.22 12.47 35.17
CA ALA A 10 14.17 11.55 35.67
C ALA A 10 12.75 11.94 35.22
N LEU A 11 12.60 12.55 34.05
CA LEU A 11 11.34 12.95 33.44
C LEU A 11 10.97 12.01 32.31
N ASP A 12 9.69 11.73 32.17
CA ASP A 12 9.15 11.00 31.04
C ASP A 12 9.22 11.84 29.75
N ALA A 13 9.24 11.15 28.60
CA ALA A 13 9.13 11.81 27.31
C ALA A 13 7.85 12.63 27.21
N TYR A 14 7.93 13.85 26.75
CA TYR A 14 6.78 14.72 26.53
C TYR A 14 6.45 14.84 25.03
N LYS A 15 5.18 15.16 24.74
CA LYS A 15 4.72 15.37 23.36
C LYS A 15 4.86 16.82 22.94
N ASP A 16 5.52 17.06 21.81
CA ASP A 16 5.67 18.37 21.23
C ASP A 16 5.48 18.35 19.70
N ASN A 17 5.19 19.53 19.15
CA ASN A 17 5.04 19.76 17.72
C ASN A 17 6.40 20.09 17.08
N VAL A 18 7.26 19.09 16.97
CA VAL A 18 8.64 19.25 16.47
C VAL A 18 8.79 18.93 14.98
N GLY A 19 7.73 18.44 14.34
CA GLY A 19 7.74 18.10 12.91
C GLY A 19 7.04 19.14 12.06
N SER A 20 7.40 19.21 10.78
CA SER A 20 6.74 20.04 9.80
C SER A 20 6.42 19.27 8.51
N MET A 21 5.32 19.64 7.87
CA MET A 21 4.80 19.01 6.67
C MET A 21 4.25 20.08 5.72
N ARG A 22 4.40 19.85 4.43
CA ARG A 22 3.88 20.73 3.39
C ARG A 22 2.85 19.99 2.52
N ASN A 23 1.72 20.63 2.31
CA ASN A 23 0.74 20.25 1.30
C ASN A 23 0.74 21.32 0.21
N SER A 24 0.83 20.92 -1.05
CA SER A 24 0.77 21.81 -2.20
C SER A 24 -0.04 21.16 -3.31
N GLY A 25 -0.93 21.96 -3.93
CA GLY A 25 -1.83 21.35 -4.91
C GLY A 25 -2.62 22.39 -5.71
N ILE A 26 -3.52 21.89 -6.52
CA ILE A 26 -4.43 22.65 -7.37
C ILE A 26 -5.82 22.06 -7.19
N GLU A 27 -6.80 22.94 -7.01
CA GLU A 27 -8.21 22.57 -6.97
C GLU A 27 -8.96 23.34 -8.07
N ILE A 28 -9.77 22.62 -8.82
CA ILE A 28 -10.57 23.17 -9.93
C ILE A 28 -12.01 22.72 -9.72
N ASN A 29 -12.93 23.67 -9.71
CA ASN A 29 -14.36 23.43 -9.69
C ASN A 29 -14.99 24.16 -10.88
N LEU A 30 -15.69 23.42 -11.72
CA LEU A 30 -16.38 23.96 -12.89
C LEU A 30 -17.84 23.51 -12.85
N SER A 31 -18.73 24.42 -13.22
CA SER A 31 -20.14 24.10 -13.39
C SER A 31 -20.72 24.86 -14.59
N TYR A 32 -21.59 24.19 -15.31
CA TYR A 32 -22.30 24.74 -16.42
C TYR A 32 -23.76 24.28 -16.42
N ASN A 33 -24.68 25.22 -16.51
CA ASN A 33 -26.11 24.93 -16.58
C ASN A 33 -26.68 25.62 -17.79
N THR A 34 -27.54 24.95 -18.53
CA THR A 34 -28.17 25.47 -19.73
C THR A 34 -29.52 24.84 -19.98
N LYS A 35 -30.30 25.44 -20.87
CA LYS A 35 -31.53 24.85 -21.34
C LYS A 35 -31.41 24.56 -22.84
N ILE A 36 -31.58 23.28 -23.20
CA ILE A 36 -31.53 22.83 -24.59
C ILE A 36 -32.94 22.41 -25.02
N GLY A 37 -33.63 23.32 -25.70
CA GLY A 37 -35.03 23.14 -26.02
C GLY A 37 -35.91 23.05 -24.77
N GLN A 38 -36.50 21.87 -24.51
CA GLN A 38 -37.29 21.59 -23.30
C GLN A 38 -36.53 20.84 -22.21
N VAL A 39 -35.22 20.64 -22.39
CA VAL A 39 -34.35 19.93 -21.44
C VAL A 39 -33.56 20.95 -20.65
N ASP A 40 -33.72 20.92 -19.33
CA ASP A 40 -32.82 21.59 -18.40
C ASP A 40 -31.60 20.70 -18.19
N PHE A 41 -30.41 21.19 -18.56
CA PHE A 41 -29.18 20.43 -18.50
C PHE A 41 -28.16 21.11 -17.60
N GLY A 42 -27.54 20.36 -16.72
CA GLY A 42 -26.44 20.79 -15.85
C GLY A 42 -25.29 19.79 -15.82
N ILE A 43 -24.08 20.31 -15.86
CA ILE A 43 -22.87 19.53 -15.62
C ILE A 43 -22.00 20.30 -14.63
N ALA A 44 -21.46 19.58 -13.64
CA ALA A 44 -20.50 20.13 -12.70
C ALA A 44 -19.36 19.12 -12.50
N GLY A 45 -18.15 19.62 -12.36
CA GLY A 45 -16.97 18.80 -12.11
C GLY A 45 -16.05 19.44 -11.10
N ASN A 46 -15.39 18.61 -10.30
CA ASN A 46 -14.33 19.00 -9.41
C ASN A 46 -13.10 18.11 -9.63
N PHE A 47 -11.95 18.72 -9.52
CA PHE A 47 -10.65 18.04 -9.59
C PHE A 47 -9.74 18.65 -8.53
N SER A 48 -9.09 17.81 -7.76
CA SER A 48 -8.08 18.19 -6.78
C SER A 48 -6.83 17.35 -6.97
N TYR A 49 -5.69 17.99 -7.07
CA TYR A 49 -4.37 17.37 -6.98
C TYR A 49 -3.64 17.90 -5.77
N ASN A 50 -3.18 17.03 -4.90
CA ASN A 50 -2.41 17.37 -3.70
C ASN A 50 -1.11 16.57 -3.63
N LYS A 51 0.01 17.27 -3.42
CA LYS A 51 1.30 16.69 -3.05
C LYS A 51 1.55 16.96 -1.56
N ASN A 52 1.55 15.90 -0.77
CA ASN A 52 1.98 15.92 0.62
C ASN A 52 3.48 15.59 0.72
N GLU A 53 4.22 16.29 1.58
CA GLU A 53 5.65 16.08 1.79
C GLU A 53 6.04 16.41 3.22
N ILE A 54 6.68 15.49 3.92
CA ILE A 54 7.24 15.69 5.25
C ILE A 54 8.56 16.47 5.09
N LEU A 55 8.67 17.63 5.73
CA LEU A 55 9.86 18.48 5.65
C LEU A 55 10.81 18.22 6.80
N ASP A 56 10.30 17.96 7.99
CA ASP A 56 11.09 17.66 9.19
C ASP A 56 10.30 16.74 10.12
N LEU A 57 11.00 15.86 10.80
CA LEU A 57 10.47 14.97 11.84
C LEU A 57 11.10 15.28 13.22
N GLY A 58 11.62 16.49 13.38
CA GLY A 58 12.32 16.97 14.58
C GLY A 58 13.77 16.49 14.66
N GLY A 59 14.65 17.38 15.06
CA GLY A 59 16.09 17.12 15.22
C GLY A 59 16.93 17.37 13.99
N GLY A 60 16.36 17.86 12.87
CA GLY A 60 17.11 18.31 11.68
C GLY A 60 17.81 17.21 10.88
N ASP A 61 17.56 15.93 11.15
CA ASP A 61 18.13 14.82 10.37
C ASP A 61 17.28 14.57 9.11
N PRO A 62 17.81 14.81 7.89
CA PRO A 62 17.08 14.62 6.65
C PRO A 62 16.81 13.15 6.33
N ASN A 63 17.47 12.21 6.98
CA ASN A 63 17.27 10.77 6.81
C ASN A 63 16.36 10.17 7.87
N LYS A 64 15.88 10.99 8.81
CA LYS A 64 15.02 10.52 9.89
C LYS A 64 13.73 9.95 9.35
N TYR A 65 13.33 8.84 9.93
CA TYR A 65 12.03 8.22 9.68
C TYR A 65 11.39 7.73 10.96
N LEU A 66 10.09 7.55 10.94
CA LEU A 66 9.29 6.97 12.00
C LEU A 66 8.46 5.85 11.40
N ASP A 67 8.63 4.64 11.89
CA ASP A 67 7.74 3.53 11.55
C ASP A 67 6.39 3.72 12.25
N ALA A 68 5.30 3.31 11.60
CA ALA A 68 3.99 3.32 12.19
C ALA A 68 3.93 2.38 13.40
N THR A 69 3.20 2.80 14.44
CA THR A 69 3.10 2.05 15.70
C THR A 69 2.29 0.75 15.59
N ASP A 70 1.54 0.57 14.52
CA ASP A 70 0.73 -0.63 14.24
C ASP A 70 1.53 -1.81 13.68
N GLY A 71 2.85 -1.65 13.53
CA GLY A 71 3.77 -2.69 13.02
C GLY A 71 3.59 -3.01 11.53
N TYR A 72 2.70 -2.28 10.85
CA TYR A 72 2.47 -2.45 9.43
C TYR A 72 3.38 -1.52 8.62
N SER A 73 3.80 -1.97 7.53
CA SER A 73 4.59 -1.45 6.44
C SER A 73 4.51 0.06 6.12
N GLN A 74 3.97 0.89 7.00
CA GLN A 74 3.93 2.34 6.84
C GLN A 74 5.11 3.01 7.55
N ARG A 75 5.68 4.00 6.88
CA ARG A 75 6.81 4.81 7.37
C ARG A 75 6.59 6.25 7.00
N ASN A 76 6.87 7.14 7.93
CA ASN A 76 6.96 8.57 7.70
C ASN A 76 8.43 8.95 7.60
N LYS A 77 8.88 9.40 6.44
CA LYS A 77 10.28 9.77 6.17
C LYS A 77 10.35 11.19 5.60
N VAL A 78 11.37 11.93 5.98
CA VAL A 78 11.63 13.27 5.43
C VAL A 78 11.78 13.20 3.91
N GLY A 79 11.15 14.12 3.21
CA GLY A 79 11.11 14.19 1.74
C GLY A 79 10.03 13.35 1.08
N GLU A 80 9.25 12.58 1.84
CA GLU A 80 8.20 11.70 1.34
C GLU A 80 6.81 12.10 1.85
N ALA A 81 5.78 11.51 1.26
CA ALA A 81 4.43 11.70 1.73
C ALA A 81 4.22 10.99 3.08
N MET A 82 3.34 11.54 3.90
CA MET A 82 2.87 10.89 5.11
C MET A 82 2.20 9.54 4.78
N ASN A 83 2.25 8.60 5.72
CA ASN A 83 1.65 7.27 5.60
C ASN A 83 2.13 6.48 4.36
N SER A 84 3.41 6.61 4.04
CA SER A 84 4.02 5.91 2.91
C SER A 84 4.28 4.45 3.24
N TYR A 85 3.92 3.56 2.31
CA TYR A 85 4.21 2.14 2.46
C TYR A 85 5.66 1.84 2.10
N TYR A 86 6.32 1.11 2.99
CA TYR A 86 7.66 0.56 2.85
C TYR A 86 7.59 -0.95 2.98
N ILE A 87 7.65 -1.65 1.88
CA ILE A 87 7.46 -3.09 1.83
C ILE A 87 8.57 -3.78 1.04
N TYR A 88 8.79 -5.06 1.32
CA TYR A 88 9.77 -5.85 0.60
C TYR A 88 9.34 -6.06 -0.85
N ARG A 89 10.32 -6.15 -1.74
CA ARG A 89 10.08 -6.60 -3.10
C ARG A 89 10.21 -8.12 -3.16
N ALA A 90 9.27 -8.78 -3.86
CA ALA A 90 9.38 -10.18 -4.23
C ALA A 90 9.47 -10.31 -5.75
N ASP A 91 10.32 -11.19 -6.22
CA ASP A 91 10.54 -11.44 -7.65
C ASP A 91 9.89 -12.74 -8.16
N GLY A 92 9.15 -13.43 -7.30
CA GLY A 92 8.41 -14.63 -7.63
C GLY A 92 8.18 -15.53 -6.42
N PHE A 93 7.98 -16.80 -6.72
CA PHE A 93 7.86 -17.86 -5.72
C PHE A 93 9.04 -18.82 -5.86
N PHE A 94 9.34 -19.57 -4.79
CA PHE A 94 10.22 -20.72 -4.89
C PHE A 94 9.51 -21.84 -5.65
N ASN A 95 10.08 -22.31 -6.75
CA ASN A 95 9.47 -23.34 -7.57
C ASN A 95 9.76 -24.75 -7.05
N SER A 96 10.77 -24.90 -6.20
CA SER A 96 11.10 -26.17 -5.57
C SER A 96 11.57 -25.97 -4.12
N GLN A 97 11.61 -27.06 -3.35
CA GLN A 97 12.12 -27.01 -1.97
C GLN A 97 13.63 -26.77 -1.97
N GLU A 98 14.35 -27.28 -2.96
CA GLU A 98 15.79 -27.07 -3.12
C GLU A 98 16.15 -25.60 -3.29
N GLU A 99 15.33 -24.84 -4.07
CA GLU A 99 15.49 -23.38 -4.18
C GLU A 99 15.29 -22.69 -2.85
N ALA A 100 14.24 -23.06 -2.10
CA ALA A 100 13.94 -22.48 -0.80
C ALA A 100 15.03 -22.78 0.22
N ASP A 101 15.58 -24.00 0.22
CA ASP A 101 16.65 -24.42 1.10
C ASP A 101 17.97 -23.70 0.79
N ALA A 102 18.31 -23.56 -0.50
CA ALA A 102 19.47 -22.79 -0.94
C ALA A 102 19.35 -21.30 -0.58
N TYR A 103 18.17 -20.75 -0.71
CA TYR A 103 17.88 -19.37 -0.31
C TYR A 103 18.00 -19.19 1.22
N THR A 104 17.47 -20.14 1.99
CA THR A 104 17.61 -20.15 3.45
C THR A 104 19.07 -20.30 3.88
N ALA A 105 19.86 -21.12 3.19
CA ALA A 105 21.29 -21.25 3.44
C ALA A 105 22.05 -19.94 3.20
N LYS A 106 21.62 -19.16 2.19
CA LYS A 106 22.24 -17.87 1.86
C LYS A 106 21.88 -16.76 2.84
N TYR A 107 20.59 -16.58 3.14
CA TYR A 107 20.08 -15.44 3.90
C TYR A 107 19.72 -15.77 5.35
N GLY A 108 19.82 -17.03 5.74
CA GLY A 108 19.36 -17.49 7.05
C GLY A 108 17.84 -17.52 7.14
N ASN A 109 17.35 -17.22 8.32
CA ASN A 109 15.91 -17.16 8.62
C ASN A 109 15.49 -15.72 9.02
N PRO A 110 15.52 -14.77 8.09
CA PRO A 110 15.43 -13.33 8.37
C PRO A 110 14.10 -12.92 9.03
N PHE A 111 13.03 -13.69 8.78
CA PHE A 111 11.70 -13.41 9.35
C PHE A 111 11.29 -14.40 10.44
N GLY A 112 12.24 -15.17 10.98
CA GLY A 112 11.94 -16.23 11.95
C GLY A 112 11.15 -17.41 11.37
N LYS A 113 11.14 -17.57 10.05
CA LYS A 113 10.36 -18.59 9.33
C LYS A 113 11.23 -19.33 8.34
N THR A 114 11.00 -20.64 8.20
CA THR A 114 11.63 -21.47 7.18
C THR A 114 10.87 -21.32 5.88
N PHE A 115 11.57 -21.03 4.80
CA PHE A 115 10.97 -20.94 3.47
C PHE A 115 10.66 -22.33 2.90
N LYS A 116 9.59 -22.38 2.12
CA LYS A 116 9.13 -23.60 1.43
C LYS A 116 8.82 -23.29 -0.03
N ALA A 117 8.76 -24.32 -0.86
CA ALA A 117 8.26 -24.19 -2.22
C ALA A 117 6.89 -23.49 -2.22
N GLY A 118 6.71 -22.51 -3.13
CA GLY A 118 5.53 -21.67 -3.21
C GLY A 118 5.48 -20.47 -2.27
N ASP A 119 6.46 -20.29 -1.38
CA ASP A 119 6.61 -19.05 -0.61
C ASP A 119 7.18 -17.93 -1.49
N LEU A 120 6.93 -16.67 -1.09
CA LEU A 120 7.49 -15.50 -1.75
C LEU A 120 9.02 -15.49 -1.66
N ARG A 121 9.67 -15.21 -2.78
CA ARG A 121 11.11 -15.00 -2.86
C ARG A 121 11.42 -13.50 -2.77
N TYR A 122 11.92 -13.08 -1.61
CA TYR A 122 12.24 -11.69 -1.33
C TYR A 122 13.57 -11.27 -1.97
N VAL A 123 13.66 -10.02 -2.35
CA VAL A 123 14.85 -9.46 -3.01
C VAL A 123 15.66 -8.65 -2.00
N ASP A 124 16.94 -8.96 -1.89
CA ASP A 124 17.95 -8.15 -1.21
C ASP A 124 18.20 -6.91 -2.10
N THR A 125 17.56 -5.79 -1.73
CA THR A 125 17.51 -4.60 -2.58
C THR A 125 18.74 -3.74 -2.44
N ASN A 126 19.35 -3.70 -1.25
CA ASN A 126 20.59 -2.97 -0.97
C ASN A 126 21.85 -3.79 -1.30
N LYS A 127 21.69 -5.11 -1.58
CA LYS A 127 22.76 -6.04 -1.96
C LYS A 127 23.84 -6.22 -0.88
N ASP A 128 23.47 -6.15 0.36
CA ASP A 128 24.38 -6.35 1.50
C ASP A 128 24.53 -7.83 1.91
N GLY A 129 23.79 -8.73 1.23
CA GLY A 129 23.79 -10.16 1.50
C GLY A 129 22.91 -10.59 2.66
N LYS A 130 22.08 -9.71 3.17
CA LYS A 130 21.14 -9.97 4.27
C LYS A 130 19.74 -9.52 3.85
N LEU A 131 18.73 -10.06 4.50
CA LEU A 131 17.35 -9.59 4.36
C LEU A 131 16.91 -8.93 5.66
N THR A 132 16.85 -7.62 5.66
CA THR A 132 16.54 -6.78 6.82
C THR A 132 15.45 -5.77 6.51
N ALA A 133 15.07 -4.96 7.50
CA ALA A 133 14.11 -3.87 7.28
C ALA A 133 14.63 -2.80 6.28
N ASP A 134 15.93 -2.78 5.99
CA ASP A 134 16.54 -1.85 5.06
C ASP A 134 16.30 -2.23 3.59
N ASP A 135 15.85 -3.48 3.34
CA ASP A 135 15.45 -3.94 2.01
C ASP A 135 14.02 -3.53 1.63
N ARG A 136 13.31 -2.85 2.51
CA ARG A 136 11.99 -2.32 2.18
C ARG A 136 12.10 -1.13 1.25
N GLU A 137 11.31 -1.15 0.19
CA GLU A 137 11.24 -0.07 -0.81
C GLU A 137 9.99 0.78 -0.61
N TYR A 138 10.10 2.07 -0.95
CA TYR A 138 8.98 2.98 -1.01
C TYR A 138 7.98 2.55 -2.09
N CYS A 139 6.72 2.35 -1.72
CA CYS A 139 5.67 1.89 -2.63
C CYS A 139 4.56 2.91 -2.88
N GLY A 140 4.64 4.07 -2.28
CA GLY A 140 3.63 5.12 -2.36
C GLY A 140 2.86 5.30 -1.05
N SER A 141 1.96 6.29 -1.01
CA SER A 141 1.19 6.66 0.17
C SER A 141 -0.22 6.07 0.14
N SER A 142 -0.80 5.88 1.33
CA SER A 142 -2.22 5.58 1.49
C SER A 142 -3.15 6.76 1.20
N ASP A 143 -2.59 7.97 1.12
CA ASP A 143 -3.36 9.17 0.84
C ASP A 143 -3.46 9.42 -0.68
N PRO A 144 -4.67 9.65 -1.22
CA PRO A 144 -4.83 9.89 -2.64
C PRO A 144 -4.22 11.22 -3.05
N LYS A 145 -3.46 11.21 -4.16
CA LYS A 145 -2.91 12.43 -4.76
C LYS A 145 -3.90 13.18 -5.62
N ILE A 146 -4.85 12.46 -6.20
CA ILE A 146 -5.86 13.01 -7.11
C ILE A 146 -7.23 12.57 -6.59
N ILE A 147 -8.12 13.53 -6.47
CA ILE A 147 -9.55 13.32 -6.22
C ILE A 147 -10.31 14.04 -7.30
N TYR A 148 -11.29 13.39 -7.91
CA TYR A 148 -12.12 13.98 -8.93
C TYR A 148 -13.56 13.51 -8.83
N GLY A 149 -14.46 14.36 -9.30
CA GLY A 149 -15.87 14.03 -9.40
C GLY A 149 -16.53 14.82 -10.52
N PHE A 150 -17.61 14.28 -11.04
CA PHE A 150 -18.48 15.05 -11.93
C PHE A 150 -19.94 14.59 -11.79
N ASN A 151 -20.82 15.55 -11.95
CA ASN A 151 -22.26 15.37 -11.88
C ASN A 151 -22.88 15.81 -13.20
N ILE A 152 -23.84 15.04 -13.70
CA ILE A 152 -24.66 15.36 -14.85
C ILE A 152 -26.10 15.33 -14.39
N ASN A 153 -26.83 16.42 -14.64
CA ASN A 153 -28.25 16.53 -14.35
C ASN A 153 -29.01 16.87 -15.62
N ALA A 154 -30.14 16.23 -15.85
CA ALA A 154 -31.01 16.52 -16.96
C ALA A 154 -32.47 16.39 -16.51
N GLY A 155 -33.27 17.43 -16.78
CA GLY A 155 -34.70 17.48 -16.51
C GLY A 155 -35.49 17.65 -17.78
N TRP A 156 -36.51 16.82 -18.01
CA TRP A 156 -37.39 16.90 -19.18
C TRP A 156 -38.81 16.44 -18.86
N LYS A 157 -39.77 17.35 -19.01
CA LYS A 157 -41.21 17.05 -18.87
C LYS A 157 -41.56 16.28 -17.58
N GLY A 158 -40.98 16.65 -16.45
CA GLY A 158 -41.25 16.02 -15.16
C GLY A 158 -40.44 14.72 -14.90
N ILE A 159 -39.51 14.40 -15.79
CA ILE A 159 -38.53 13.31 -15.59
C ILE A 159 -37.17 13.95 -15.29
N ASP A 160 -36.56 13.60 -14.16
CA ASP A 160 -35.24 14.09 -13.76
C ASP A 160 -34.24 12.93 -13.72
N LEU A 161 -33.09 13.15 -14.35
CA LEU A 161 -31.93 12.27 -14.32
C LEU A 161 -30.79 12.95 -13.60
N SER A 162 -30.18 12.29 -12.62
CA SER A 162 -28.95 12.74 -11.97
C SER A 162 -27.94 11.61 -11.95
N LEU A 163 -26.76 11.86 -12.50
CA LEU A 163 -25.64 10.92 -12.52
C LEU A 163 -24.48 11.55 -11.77
N MET A 164 -23.92 10.83 -10.82
CA MET A 164 -22.75 11.24 -10.06
C MET A 164 -21.63 10.23 -10.24
N PHE A 165 -20.45 10.74 -10.57
CA PHE A 165 -19.22 9.96 -10.66
C PHE A 165 -18.16 10.59 -9.77
N ASN A 166 -17.45 9.76 -9.02
CA ASN A 166 -16.31 10.19 -8.19
C ASN A 166 -15.20 9.14 -8.23
N GLY A 167 -13.98 9.59 -8.04
CA GLY A 167 -12.84 8.72 -8.04
C GLY A 167 -11.64 9.33 -7.34
N ALA A 168 -10.71 8.45 -7.00
CA ALA A 168 -9.42 8.81 -6.43
C ALA A 168 -8.31 8.07 -7.16
N ALA A 169 -7.15 8.72 -7.32
CA ALA A 169 -5.99 8.13 -7.96
C ALA A 169 -4.68 8.52 -7.24
N GLY A 170 -3.60 7.82 -7.56
CA GLY A 170 -2.32 8.04 -6.90
C GLY A 170 -2.31 7.59 -5.43
N VAL A 171 -3.18 6.67 -5.07
CA VAL A 171 -3.29 6.06 -3.75
C VAL A 171 -2.81 4.61 -3.81
N LYS A 172 -2.19 4.16 -2.74
CA LYS A 172 -1.83 2.76 -2.52
C LYS A 172 -2.61 2.23 -1.34
N ARG A 173 -2.97 0.96 -1.39
CA ARG A 173 -3.63 0.29 -0.27
C ARG A 173 -3.03 -1.07 -0.06
N LEU A 174 -2.75 -1.38 1.18
CA LEU A 174 -2.36 -2.72 1.59
C LEU A 174 -3.62 -3.60 1.63
N PHE A 175 -3.54 -4.77 1.02
CA PHE A 175 -4.57 -5.80 1.12
C PHE A 175 -4.25 -6.65 2.35
N ASP A 176 -4.95 -6.41 3.46
CA ASP A 176 -4.69 -7.05 4.76
C ASP A 176 -5.94 -7.61 5.46
N GLY A 177 -7.03 -7.76 4.74
CA GLY A 177 -8.28 -8.34 5.26
C GLY A 177 -8.20 -9.87 5.41
N TYR A 178 -9.04 -10.44 6.28
CA TYR A 178 -9.13 -11.89 6.50
C TYR A 178 -9.42 -12.67 5.22
N GLU A 179 -10.22 -12.11 4.33
CA GLU A 179 -10.57 -12.66 3.02
C GLU A 179 -9.39 -12.74 2.06
N VAL A 180 -8.33 -11.97 2.32
CA VAL A 180 -7.11 -11.93 1.51
C VAL A 180 -6.06 -12.90 2.03
N TYR A 181 -6.07 -13.22 3.31
CA TYR A 181 -5.02 -14.01 3.95
C TYR A 181 -4.96 -15.47 3.52
N GLY A 182 -5.94 -16.00 2.82
CA GLY A 182 -5.95 -17.41 2.45
C GLY A 182 -5.86 -18.36 3.64
N ASN A 183 -6.22 -17.87 4.83
CA ASN A 183 -6.13 -18.62 6.06
C ASN A 183 -7.37 -19.47 6.23
N PHE A 184 -7.20 -20.78 6.16
CA PHE A 184 -8.29 -21.77 6.30
C PHE A 184 -8.42 -22.29 7.74
N SER A 185 -7.62 -21.80 8.66
CA SER A 185 -7.67 -22.21 10.06
C SER A 185 -8.32 -21.14 10.93
N GLY A 186 -9.64 -21.12 10.98
CA GLY A 186 -10.38 -20.21 11.86
C GLY A 186 -11.79 -19.94 11.39
N ASP A 187 -12.59 -19.39 12.28
CA ASP A 187 -14.05 -19.31 12.18
C ASP A 187 -14.61 -18.37 11.08
N ALA A 188 -13.78 -17.69 10.32
CA ALA A 188 -14.23 -16.64 9.39
C ALA A 188 -13.58 -16.66 8.01
N ALA A 189 -12.82 -17.68 7.65
CA ALA A 189 -11.98 -17.61 6.47
C ALA A 189 -12.61 -18.26 5.24
N HIS A 190 -13.42 -17.51 4.54
CA HIS A 190 -13.69 -17.78 3.13
C HIS A 190 -12.61 -17.06 2.31
N PRO A 191 -11.68 -17.78 1.66
CA PRO A 191 -10.66 -17.15 0.84
C PRO A 191 -11.31 -16.42 -0.34
N ALA A 192 -10.79 -15.24 -0.65
CA ALA A 192 -11.19 -14.50 -1.83
C ALA A 192 -10.93 -15.32 -3.10
N THR A 193 -11.70 -15.06 -4.16
CA THR A 193 -11.58 -15.79 -5.43
C THR A 193 -10.18 -15.72 -6.06
N ILE A 194 -9.38 -14.73 -5.70
CA ILE A 194 -7.98 -14.58 -6.13
C ILE A 194 -7.11 -15.78 -5.74
N TRP A 195 -7.46 -16.49 -4.64
CA TRP A 195 -6.75 -17.68 -4.19
C TRP A 195 -6.97 -18.92 -5.04
N ARG A 196 -7.89 -18.87 -6.03
CA ARG A 196 -8.01 -19.93 -7.04
C ARG A 196 -6.78 -20.06 -7.91
N ASP A 197 -6.01 -18.98 -8.04
CA ASP A 197 -4.73 -18.92 -8.74
C ASP A 197 -3.56 -18.90 -7.74
N ALA A 198 -3.64 -19.75 -6.71
CA ALA A 198 -2.54 -19.95 -5.77
C ALA A 198 -1.49 -20.90 -6.37
N TRP A 199 -0.24 -20.71 -5.92
CA TRP A 199 0.85 -21.58 -6.29
C TRP A 199 0.61 -23.03 -5.83
N THR A 200 0.82 -23.96 -6.74
CA THR A 200 0.83 -25.41 -6.48
C THR A 200 1.99 -26.02 -7.27
N PRO A 201 2.40 -27.25 -7.00
CA PRO A 201 3.42 -27.94 -7.81
C PRO A 201 3.10 -28.02 -9.32
N ASP A 202 1.82 -27.90 -9.69
CA ASP A 202 1.34 -27.94 -11.06
C ASP A 202 1.07 -26.52 -11.64
N ASN A 203 1.15 -25.46 -10.80
CA ASN A 203 0.88 -24.07 -11.19
C ASN A 203 1.96 -23.14 -10.64
N HIS A 204 3.10 -23.06 -11.31
CA HIS A 204 4.22 -22.22 -10.91
C HIS A 204 4.08 -20.75 -11.34
N ASP A 205 3.24 -20.45 -12.31
CA ASP A 205 2.96 -19.08 -12.80
C ASP A 205 1.75 -18.43 -12.10
N ALA A 206 1.53 -18.83 -10.87
CA ALA A 206 0.43 -18.34 -10.04
C ALA A 206 0.56 -16.86 -9.69
N SER A 207 -0.55 -16.19 -9.44
CA SER A 207 -0.57 -14.81 -8.94
C SER A 207 -0.44 -14.72 -7.42
N MET A 208 -0.81 -15.80 -6.69
CA MET A 208 -0.78 -15.86 -5.23
C MET A 208 0.21 -16.93 -4.75
N PRO A 209 0.85 -16.74 -3.57
CA PRO A 209 1.71 -17.77 -2.99
C PRO A 209 0.91 -19.04 -2.65
N ARG A 210 1.63 -20.10 -2.24
CA ARG A 210 0.96 -21.27 -1.69
C ARG A 210 0.07 -20.91 -0.50
N PHE A 211 -0.92 -21.73 -0.22
CA PHE A 211 -1.72 -21.58 0.99
C PHE A 211 -0.88 -21.67 2.26
N PHE A 212 -1.19 -20.83 3.23
CA PHE A 212 -0.48 -20.76 4.50
C PHE A 212 -1.43 -20.63 5.69
N THR A 213 -0.95 -20.94 6.87
CA THR A 213 -1.64 -20.68 8.14
C THR A 213 -1.21 -19.31 8.70
N ILE A 214 -1.89 -18.83 9.75
CA ILE A 214 -1.49 -17.59 10.45
C ILE A 214 -0.02 -17.65 10.87
N GLN A 215 0.45 -18.81 11.35
CA GLN A 215 1.84 -18.98 11.82
C GLN A 215 2.86 -18.94 10.68
N THR A 216 2.44 -19.31 9.46
CA THR A 216 3.31 -19.38 8.29
C THR A 216 3.05 -18.24 7.29
N ARG A 217 2.23 -17.25 7.66
CA ARG A 217 1.92 -16.10 6.81
C ARG A 217 3.20 -15.40 6.31
N PRO A 218 3.31 -15.09 5.01
CA PRO A 218 4.44 -14.34 4.48
C PRO A 218 4.48 -12.91 5.05
N VAL A 219 5.66 -12.32 5.04
CA VAL A 219 5.81 -10.88 5.33
C VAL A 219 5.29 -10.09 4.12
N ALA A 220 4.73 -8.91 4.37
CA ALA A 220 4.21 -8.05 3.31
C ALA A 220 5.26 -7.77 2.22
N ALA A 221 4.92 -8.09 0.98
CA ALA A 221 5.79 -7.86 -0.17
C ALA A 221 5.00 -7.36 -1.38
N VAL A 222 5.67 -6.59 -2.23
CA VAL A 222 5.16 -6.20 -3.53
C VAL A 222 5.72 -7.14 -4.59
N ARG A 223 4.82 -7.77 -5.32
CA ARG A 223 5.15 -8.47 -6.55
C ARG A 223 4.60 -7.69 -7.74
N TYR A 224 5.46 -7.36 -8.69
CA TYR A 224 5.06 -6.71 -9.93
C TYR A 224 4.65 -7.77 -10.94
N ASN A 225 3.35 -7.92 -11.17
CA ASN A 225 2.82 -8.79 -12.22
C ASN A 225 2.35 -7.98 -13.43
N ARG A 226 2.53 -8.51 -14.64
CA ARG A 226 1.92 -7.97 -15.87
C ARG A 226 0.68 -8.77 -16.18
N ILE A 227 -0.49 -8.16 -16.01
CA ILE A 227 -1.75 -8.72 -16.53
C ILE A 227 -2.24 -7.77 -17.63
N PHE A 228 -2.49 -8.28 -18.81
CA PHE A 228 -2.95 -7.52 -19.99
C PHE A 228 -2.10 -6.29 -20.36
N GLY A 229 -0.78 -6.36 -20.21
CA GLY A 229 0.10 -5.25 -20.54
C GLY A 229 0.18 -4.14 -19.48
N TYR A 230 -0.63 -4.17 -18.45
CA TYR A 230 -0.58 -3.24 -17.32
C TYR A 230 0.25 -3.83 -16.18
N LYS A 231 1.05 -2.95 -15.55
CA LYS A 231 1.83 -3.33 -14.37
C LYS A 231 0.88 -3.32 -13.17
N ILE A 232 0.34 -4.48 -12.79
CA ILE A 232 -0.46 -4.62 -11.58
C ILE A 232 0.48 -4.88 -10.42
N GLN A 233 0.33 -4.07 -9.39
CA GLN A 233 1.06 -4.21 -8.14
C GLN A 233 0.20 -5.04 -7.20
N VAL A 234 0.55 -6.32 -7.01
CA VAL A 234 -0.08 -7.18 -6.00
C VAL A 234 0.73 -7.02 -4.71
N ILE A 235 0.07 -6.55 -3.67
CA ILE A 235 0.63 -6.46 -2.34
C ILE A 235 0.10 -7.67 -1.57
N CYS A 236 0.96 -8.66 -1.33
CA CYS A 236 0.65 -9.80 -0.48
C CYS A 236 1.07 -9.48 0.96
N VAL A 237 0.19 -9.74 1.92
CA VAL A 237 0.43 -9.56 3.35
C VAL A 237 0.40 -10.91 4.05
#